data_d3d18e1fa8f3635de12d6742d91fbe81
#
_entry.id   d3d18e1fa8f3635de12d6742d91fbe81
#
_cell.length_a   1.000
_cell.length_b   1.000
_cell.length_c   1.000
_cell.angle_alpha   90.00
_cell.angle_beta   90.00
_cell.angle_gamma   90.00
#
_symmetry.space_group_name_H-M   'P 1'
#
loop_
_entity.id
_entity.type
_entity.pdbx_description
1 polymer ?
#
loop_
_entity_poly.entity_id
_entity_poly.type
_entity_poly.pdbx_seq_one_letter_code
_entity_poly.pdbx_strand_id
1 'polypeptide(L)'
;MALIHTCYRITNIDRSVAFYNALGFEEVGRIPIKDEAINVFMNQPGDGDMPRLELTYNFGIDSYEIGSGYGHIAITSEDLDATLARLADLGIKPEKPPYSVREGGSRLVFVRDPDDYRIEIIEA
;
A
#
# COMPACT_ATOMS: atom_id res chain seq x y z
N MET A 1 -9.96 -22.46 -4.65
CA MET A 1 -10.12 -21.09 -4.16
C MET A 1 -8.75 -20.43 -4.04
N ALA A 2 -8.68 -19.11 -4.25
CA ALA A 2 -7.45 -18.36 -4.15
C ALA A 2 -7.74 -16.95 -3.60
N LEU A 3 -6.81 -16.37 -2.88
CA LEU A 3 -6.89 -14.97 -2.48
C LEU A 3 -6.59 -14.12 -3.71
N ILE A 4 -7.51 -13.24 -4.10
CA ILE A 4 -7.35 -12.40 -5.29
C ILE A 4 -6.71 -11.07 -4.93
N HIS A 5 -7.37 -10.28 -4.08
CA HIS A 5 -6.88 -8.96 -3.73
C HIS A 5 -7.29 -8.57 -2.30
N THR A 6 -6.61 -7.54 -1.79
CA THR A 6 -7.08 -6.77 -0.65
C THR A 6 -7.65 -5.44 -1.13
N CYS A 7 -8.62 -4.89 -0.43
CA CYS A 7 -9.26 -3.63 -0.79
C CYS A 7 -9.07 -2.60 0.32
N TYR A 8 -8.62 -1.40 -0.06
CA TYR A 8 -8.54 -0.26 0.84
C TYR A 8 -9.43 0.87 0.35
N ARG A 9 -10.19 1.46 1.27
CA ARG A 9 -10.94 2.67 0.99
C ARG A 9 -10.05 3.88 1.18
N ILE A 10 -9.95 4.70 0.14
CA ILE A 10 -9.03 5.84 0.08
C ILE A 10 -9.80 7.14 -0.07
N THR A 11 -9.17 8.25 0.29
CA THR A 11 -9.80 9.58 0.24
C THR A 11 -9.23 10.48 -0.87
N ASN A 12 -8.14 10.08 -1.53
CA ASN A 12 -7.54 10.84 -2.62
C ASN A 12 -6.77 9.89 -3.53
N ILE A 13 -7.25 9.72 -4.77
CA ILE A 13 -6.68 8.75 -5.70
C ILE A 13 -5.22 9.09 -6.02
N ASP A 14 -4.92 10.32 -6.42
CA ASP A 14 -3.56 10.68 -6.85
C ASP A 14 -2.55 10.48 -5.74
N ARG A 15 -2.89 10.84 -4.53
CA ARG A 15 -2.03 10.69 -3.36
C ARG A 15 -1.76 9.22 -3.04
N SER A 16 -2.80 8.40 -3.08
CA SER A 16 -2.66 6.96 -2.79
C SER A 16 -1.89 6.25 -3.90
N VAL A 17 -2.16 6.57 -5.17
CA VAL A 17 -1.43 6.00 -6.30
C VAL A 17 0.05 6.37 -6.21
N ALA A 18 0.40 7.62 -5.89
CA ALA A 18 1.79 8.03 -5.72
C ALA A 18 2.49 7.24 -4.61
N PHE A 19 1.80 7.01 -3.49
CA PHE A 19 2.35 6.21 -2.39
C PHE A 19 2.64 4.77 -2.84
N TYR A 20 1.67 4.11 -3.45
CA TYR A 20 1.84 2.71 -3.87
C TYR A 20 2.82 2.58 -5.04
N ASN A 21 2.92 3.57 -5.93
CA ASN A 21 3.99 3.63 -6.94
C ASN A 21 5.37 3.64 -6.28
N ALA A 22 5.54 4.37 -5.19
CA ALA A 22 6.81 4.41 -4.45
C ALA A 22 7.17 3.05 -3.85
N LEU A 23 6.18 2.20 -3.60
CA LEU A 23 6.36 0.81 -3.15
C LEU A 23 6.51 -0.18 -4.31
N GLY A 24 6.55 0.29 -5.55
CA GLY A 24 6.73 -0.57 -6.73
C GLY A 24 5.44 -1.05 -7.37
N PHE A 25 4.27 -0.68 -6.83
CA PHE A 25 3.01 -1.01 -7.48
C PHE A 25 2.79 -0.15 -8.72
N GLU A 26 2.16 -0.73 -9.72
CA GLU A 26 1.77 -0.03 -10.95
C GLU A 26 0.26 -0.08 -11.10
N GLU A 27 -0.34 1.02 -11.53
CA GLU A 27 -1.76 1.05 -11.82
C GLU A 27 -2.04 0.22 -13.07
N VAL A 28 -2.96 -0.76 -12.98
CA VAL A 28 -3.31 -1.64 -14.08
C VAL A 28 -4.73 -1.42 -14.60
N GLY A 29 -5.53 -0.59 -13.96
CA GLY A 29 -6.84 -0.24 -14.45
C GLY A 29 -7.66 0.56 -13.46
N ARG A 30 -8.74 1.14 -13.97
CA ARG A 30 -9.75 1.84 -13.16
C ARG A 30 -11.13 1.47 -13.64
N ILE A 31 -12.06 1.29 -12.72
CA ILE A 31 -13.45 1.00 -13.04
C ILE A 31 -14.33 1.95 -12.23
N PRO A 32 -15.15 2.78 -12.90
CA PRO A 32 -16.17 3.55 -12.20
C PRO A 32 -17.29 2.62 -11.73
N ILE A 33 -17.78 2.86 -10.52
CA ILE A 33 -18.88 2.13 -9.94
C ILE A 33 -20.07 3.10 -9.88
N LYS A 34 -20.88 3.11 -10.93
CA LYS A 34 -22.02 4.04 -11.09
C LYS A 34 -21.59 5.48 -10.74
N ASP A 35 -22.43 6.21 -10.02
CA ASP A 35 -22.14 7.57 -9.54
C ASP A 35 -21.62 7.55 -8.10
N GLU A 36 -21.08 6.43 -7.63
CA GLU A 36 -20.76 6.22 -6.22
C GLU A 36 -19.27 6.20 -5.92
N ALA A 37 -18.49 5.59 -6.82
CA ALA A 37 -17.08 5.30 -6.52
C ALA A 37 -16.23 5.09 -7.78
N ILE A 38 -14.92 5.08 -7.57
CA ILE A 38 -13.94 4.61 -8.57
C ILE A 38 -13.06 3.59 -7.87
N ASN A 39 -12.91 2.41 -8.49
CA ASN A 39 -11.92 1.43 -8.08
C ASN A 39 -10.66 1.59 -8.93
N VAL A 40 -9.52 1.71 -8.27
CA VAL A 40 -8.20 1.75 -8.91
C VAL A 40 -7.48 0.45 -8.57
N PHE A 41 -7.03 -0.26 -9.58
CA PHE A 41 -6.36 -1.56 -9.41
C PHE A 41 -4.86 -1.40 -9.60
N MET A 42 -4.09 -1.99 -8.69
CA MET A 42 -2.64 -1.90 -8.70
C MET A 42 -1.99 -3.27 -8.51
N ASN A 43 -0.88 -3.50 -9.18
CA ASN A 43 -0.10 -4.72 -9.10
C ASN A 43 1.39 -4.44 -8.97
N GLN A 44 2.12 -5.36 -8.36
CA GLN A 44 3.57 -5.43 -8.50
C GLN A 44 3.92 -6.11 -9.83
N PRO A 45 5.05 -5.77 -10.45
CA PRO A 45 5.56 -6.54 -11.58
C PRO A 45 5.64 -8.04 -11.18
N GLY A 46 5.09 -8.91 -12.02
CA GLY A 46 5.08 -10.35 -11.76
C GLY A 46 3.84 -10.87 -11.05
N ASP A 47 2.90 -10.01 -10.64
CA ASP A 47 1.65 -10.46 -10.01
C ASP A 47 0.67 -11.12 -10.99
N GLY A 48 0.93 -11.04 -12.30
CA GLY A 48 0.02 -11.58 -13.31
C GLY A 48 -1.12 -10.63 -13.64
N ASP A 49 -2.21 -11.18 -14.19
CA ASP A 49 -3.33 -10.38 -14.71
C ASP A 49 -4.35 -9.98 -13.64
N MET A 50 -4.35 -10.65 -12.49
CA MET A 50 -5.31 -10.37 -11.44
C MET A 50 -4.80 -9.25 -10.53
N PRO A 51 -5.59 -8.20 -10.32
CA PRO A 51 -5.19 -7.12 -9.41
C PRO A 51 -5.01 -7.65 -7.98
N ARG A 52 -3.92 -7.25 -7.33
CA ARG A 52 -3.62 -7.64 -5.94
C ARG A 52 -4.07 -6.58 -4.94
N LEU A 53 -4.13 -5.34 -5.37
CA LEU A 53 -4.54 -4.23 -4.53
C LEU A 53 -5.65 -3.45 -5.24
N GLU A 54 -6.79 -3.30 -4.56
CA GLU A 54 -7.91 -2.49 -5.03
C GLU A 54 -8.04 -1.28 -4.11
N LEU A 55 -7.95 -0.09 -4.71
CA LEU A 55 -8.14 1.16 -3.98
C LEU A 55 -9.51 1.72 -4.36
N THR A 56 -10.43 1.80 -3.40
CA THR A 56 -11.78 2.28 -3.63
C THR A 56 -11.94 3.71 -3.14
N TYR A 57 -12.17 4.62 -4.07
CA TYR A 57 -12.50 6.00 -3.75
C TYR A 57 -14.02 6.19 -3.82
N ASN A 58 -14.65 6.38 -2.67
CA ASN A 58 -16.08 6.67 -2.59
C ASN A 58 -16.29 8.18 -2.63
N PHE A 59 -17.11 8.65 -3.57
CA PHE A 59 -17.36 10.09 -3.73
C PHE A 59 -17.94 10.69 -2.45
N GLY A 60 -17.43 11.85 -2.06
CA GLY A 60 -17.94 12.60 -0.92
C GLY A 60 -17.45 12.12 0.44
N ILE A 61 -16.66 11.06 0.51
CA ILE A 61 -16.09 10.56 1.76
C ILE A 61 -14.65 11.05 1.88
N ASP A 62 -14.35 11.81 2.93
CA ASP A 62 -13.04 12.43 3.12
C ASP A 62 -12.25 11.87 4.32
N SER A 63 -12.81 10.91 5.04
CA SER A 63 -12.10 10.25 6.15
C SER A 63 -12.70 8.87 6.44
N TYR A 64 -11.86 7.97 6.97
CA TYR A 64 -12.25 6.64 7.42
C TYR A 64 -11.64 6.33 8.77
N GLU A 65 -12.37 5.58 9.59
CA GLU A 65 -11.86 5.01 10.83
C GLU A 65 -11.40 3.58 10.54
N ILE A 66 -10.11 3.31 10.73
CA ILE A 66 -9.56 1.96 10.54
C ILE A 66 -9.90 1.06 11.71
N GLY A 67 -9.93 1.63 12.92
CA GLY A 67 -10.20 0.88 14.14
C GLY A 67 -9.01 0.02 14.57
N SER A 68 -9.25 -0.88 15.51
CA SER A 68 -8.21 -1.71 16.13
C SER A 68 -8.17 -3.15 15.61
N GLY A 69 -9.06 -3.51 14.72
CA GLY A 69 -9.16 -4.89 14.22
C GLY A 69 -8.31 -5.19 13.01
N TYR A 70 -7.89 -4.17 12.28
CA TYR A 70 -7.04 -4.34 11.10
C TYR A 70 -5.57 -4.42 11.51
N GLY A 71 -4.81 -5.37 10.96
CA GLY A 71 -3.36 -5.42 11.12
C GLY A 71 -2.65 -4.68 9.99
N HIS A 72 -2.14 -5.44 9.04
CA HIS A 72 -1.36 -4.88 7.93
C HIS A 72 -1.29 -5.87 6.77
N ILE A 73 -0.84 -5.40 5.61
CA ILE A 73 -0.32 -6.26 4.56
C ILE A 73 1.19 -6.15 4.56
N ALA A 74 1.87 -7.16 4.00
CA ALA A 74 3.33 -7.18 3.91
C ALA A 74 3.76 -7.29 2.45
N ILE A 75 4.80 -6.55 2.11
CA ILE A 75 5.47 -6.63 0.81
C ILE A 75 6.96 -6.83 1.02
N THR A 76 7.65 -7.35 0.02
CA THR A 76 9.11 -7.42 0.02
C THR A 76 9.71 -6.27 -0.77
N SER A 77 10.90 -5.86 -0.37
CA SER A 77 11.71 -4.88 -1.11
C SER A 77 13.12 -5.44 -1.27
N GLU A 78 13.65 -5.42 -2.49
CA GLU A 78 15.02 -5.84 -2.75
C GLU A 78 16.04 -4.85 -2.21
N ASP A 79 15.65 -3.59 -2.06
CA ASP A 79 16.50 -2.53 -1.51
C ASP A 79 15.63 -1.65 -0.59
N LEU A 80 15.60 -1.99 0.69
CA LEU A 80 14.79 -1.30 1.68
C LEU A 80 15.17 0.18 1.80
N ASP A 81 16.47 0.49 1.79
CA ASP A 81 16.93 1.86 1.93
C ASP A 81 16.50 2.73 0.74
N ALA A 82 16.55 2.20 -0.47
CA ALA A 82 16.07 2.90 -1.66
C ALA A 82 14.55 3.12 -1.61
N THR A 83 13.79 2.14 -1.15
CA THR A 83 12.34 2.27 -0.96
C THR A 83 12.02 3.36 0.05
N LEU A 84 12.73 3.38 1.17
CA LEU A 84 12.54 4.41 2.19
C LEU A 84 12.90 5.81 1.67
N ALA A 85 13.92 5.93 0.81
CA ALA A 85 14.25 7.20 0.18
C ALA A 85 13.12 7.72 -0.72
N ARG A 86 12.50 6.85 -1.52
CA ARG A 86 11.35 7.22 -2.35
C ARG A 86 10.16 7.68 -1.50
N LEU A 87 9.90 6.97 -0.39
CA LEU A 87 8.83 7.36 0.53
C LEU A 87 9.12 8.70 1.21
N ALA A 88 10.37 8.95 1.55
CA ALA A 88 10.77 10.22 2.16
C ALA A 88 10.50 11.41 1.22
N ASP A 89 10.65 11.23 -0.09
CA ASP A 89 10.32 12.25 -1.09
C ASP A 89 8.82 12.60 -1.08
N LEU A 90 7.97 11.70 -0.60
CA LEU A 90 6.54 11.93 -0.42
C LEU A 90 6.18 12.40 1.00
N GLY A 91 7.18 12.62 1.85
CA GLY A 91 6.96 12.99 3.25
C GLY A 91 6.56 11.83 4.14
N ILE A 92 6.74 10.59 3.70
CA ILE A 92 6.39 9.40 4.47
C ILE A 92 7.62 8.89 5.21
N LYS A 93 7.49 8.68 6.51
CA LYS A 93 8.55 8.13 7.36
C LYS A 93 8.10 6.79 7.93
N PRO A 94 9.02 5.82 8.15
CA PRO A 94 8.66 4.61 8.86
C PRO A 94 8.33 4.90 10.33
N GLU A 95 7.54 4.03 10.95
CA GLU A 95 7.16 4.15 12.36
C GLU A 95 8.38 4.17 13.28
N LYS A 96 9.40 3.42 12.90
CA LYS A 96 10.72 3.44 13.54
C LYS A 96 11.79 2.99 12.55
N PRO A 97 13.09 3.20 12.84
CA PRO A 97 14.17 2.78 11.94
C PRO A 97 14.11 1.28 11.64
N PRO A 98 14.68 0.83 10.52
CA PRO A 98 14.69 -0.59 10.16
C PRO A 98 15.24 -1.48 11.30
N TYR A 99 14.60 -2.60 11.51
CA TYR A 99 14.96 -3.56 12.55
C TYR A 99 14.64 -4.99 12.10
N SER A 100 15.18 -5.96 12.84
CA SER A 100 14.87 -7.37 12.63
C SER A 100 14.11 -7.90 13.85
N VAL A 101 13.11 -8.73 13.61
CA VAL A 101 12.32 -9.35 14.68
C VAL A 101 13.15 -10.38 15.44
N ARG A 102 14.11 -11.02 14.74
CA ARG A 102 15.02 -12.00 15.33
C ARG A 102 16.43 -11.76 14.83
N GLU A 103 17.42 -12.17 15.62
CA GLU A 103 18.82 -12.08 15.25
C GLU A 103 19.06 -12.83 13.93
N GLY A 104 19.77 -12.17 12.99
CA GLY A 104 20.06 -12.72 11.68
C GLY A 104 18.88 -12.74 10.71
N GLY A 105 17.73 -12.24 11.11
CA GLY A 105 16.56 -12.13 10.23
C GLY A 105 16.64 -10.91 9.31
N SER A 106 15.75 -10.86 8.32
CA SER A 106 15.64 -9.72 7.42
C SER A 106 15.24 -8.46 8.17
N ARG A 107 15.75 -7.32 7.71
CA ARG A 107 15.29 -6.03 8.20
C ARG A 107 13.89 -5.76 7.70
N LEU A 108 13.10 -5.05 8.48
CA LEU A 108 11.78 -4.63 8.10
C LEU A 108 11.44 -3.27 8.68
N VAL A 109 10.43 -2.64 8.12
CA VAL A 109 9.82 -1.43 8.67
C VAL A 109 8.32 -1.51 8.50
N PHE A 110 7.60 -0.71 9.28
CA PHE A 110 6.20 -0.41 9.07
C PHE A 110 6.07 1.04 8.65
N VAL A 111 5.28 1.27 7.60
CA VAL A 111 4.88 2.60 7.16
C VAL A 111 3.36 2.68 7.14
N ARG A 112 2.83 3.90 7.09
CA ARG A 112 1.39 4.12 6.94
C ARG A 112 1.14 4.81 5.62
N ASP A 113 0.13 4.33 4.91
CA ASP A 113 -0.26 4.96 3.67
C ASP A 113 -1.00 6.29 3.96
N PRO A 114 -1.34 7.10 2.93
CA PRO A 114 -1.98 8.40 3.16
C PRO A 114 -3.30 8.35 3.93
N ASP A 115 -3.97 7.21 3.96
CA ASP A 115 -5.22 7.01 4.71
C ASP A 115 -5.02 6.18 5.99
N ASP A 116 -3.77 6.04 6.42
CA ASP A 116 -3.38 5.42 7.68
C ASP A 116 -3.41 3.88 7.67
N TYR A 117 -3.50 3.25 6.51
CA TYR A 117 -3.34 1.81 6.41
C TYR A 117 -1.88 1.43 6.62
N ARG A 118 -1.67 0.45 7.46
CA ARG A 118 -0.33 0.01 7.87
C ARG A 118 0.24 -1.01 6.90
N ILE A 119 1.46 -0.79 6.43
CA ILE A 119 2.14 -1.65 5.47
C ILE A 119 3.47 -2.09 6.06
N GLU A 120 3.72 -3.39 6.08
CA GLU A 120 5.03 -3.95 6.45
C GLU A 120 5.89 -4.08 5.19
N ILE A 121 7.12 -3.59 5.24
CA ILE A 121 8.08 -3.74 4.15
C ILE A 121 9.25 -4.57 4.68
N ILE A 122 9.44 -5.74 4.09
CA ILE A 122 10.46 -6.72 4.50
C ILE A 122 11.57 -6.73 3.46
N GLU A 123 12.80 -6.55 3.88
CA GLU A 123 13.95 -6.61 2.97
C GLU A 123 14.15 -8.06 2.51
N ALA A 124 14.12 -8.23 1.20
CA ALA A 124 14.29 -9.54 0.60
C ALA A 124 15.76 -9.97 0.53
#